data_56def47ac8a6481dee6dfdd3610cc8cd
#
_entry.id   56def47ac8a6481dee6dfdd3610cc8cd
#
_cell.length_a   1.000
_cell.length_b   1.000
_cell.length_c   1.000
_cell.angle_alpha   90.00
_cell.angle_beta   90.00
_cell.angle_gamma   90.00
#
_symmetry.space_group_name_H-M   'P 1'
#
loop_
_entity.id
_entity.type
_entity.pdbx_description
1 polymer ?
#
loop_
_entity_poly.entity_id
_entity_poly.type
_entity_poly.pdbx_seq_one_letter_code
_entity_poly.pdbx_strand_id
1 'polypeptide(L)'
;MGRSFTLLILVVFFSAAFSTAHAATIKQTVDGSVDVTVTYPESVIAGRVFQVGFLVQNNGWEDKQDIAFVVSAPDSSFASNNNTLSVDRLSKGGSYGGTIEFTASLNAQTGTHYLNALYSQVLLSNNETPTPPTKQNIAIPIVLRSQPVIQLHTITPTAIFPNAEFPLDVEITSNDIDLKDVSVEIIPPNDITFRGQSIHTYSSLQKNEPLQIHSQIVTTPADITKEHKLPFEIVVSYTDDEGMEKTTSKTISLLLRPRTFMEITSDGGIWLGGFFLAPYVSIGTIVGIPAGTLFSILVHRIIKKKNTKKKKNK
;
A
#
# COMPACT_ATOMS: atom_id res chain seq x y z
N MET A 1 24.93 35.31 33.71
CA MET A 1 23.78 35.19 32.74
C MET A 1 24.02 34.22 31.59
N GLY A 2 25.04 33.36 31.63
CA GLY A 2 25.42 32.48 30.50
C GLY A 2 25.11 30.99 30.64
N ARG A 3 24.54 30.51 31.76
CA ARG A 3 24.35 29.06 32.01
C ARG A 3 22.97 28.48 31.64
N SER A 4 21.97 29.34 31.47
CA SER A 4 20.59 28.87 31.11
C SER A 4 20.37 28.66 29.61
N PHE A 5 21.22 29.20 28.75
CA PHE A 5 21.04 29.13 27.31
C PHE A 5 21.49 27.79 26.69
N THR A 6 22.49 27.16 27.34
CA THR A 6 23.03 25.87 26.85
C THR A 6 22.07 24.68 27.11
N LEU A 7 21.28 24.77 28.18
CA LEU A 7 20.31 23.72 28.53
C LEU A 7 19.10 23.72 27.57
N LEU A 8 18.69 24.87 27.06
CA LEU A 8 17.56 25.02 26.13
C LEU A 8 17.89 24.45 24.74
N ILE A 9 19.16 24.60 24.32
CA ILE A 9 19.61 24.09 23.00
C ILE A 9 19.68 22.56 22.98
N LEU A 10 20.03 21.91 24.08
CA LEU A 10 20.12 20.46 24.18
C LEU A 10 18.74 19.77 24.10
N VAL A 11 17.71 20.40 24.68
CA VAL A 11 16.33 19.91 24.65
C VAL A 11 15.73 20.05 23.23
N VAL A 12 16.08 21.11 22.50
CA VAL A 12 15.59 21.35 21.13
C VAL A 12 16.23 20.38 20.12
N PHE A 13 17.51 20.00 20.32
CA PHE A 13 18.15 19.02 19.43
C PHE A 13 17.63 17.58 19.61
N PHE A 14 17.14 17.23 20.80
CA PHE A 14 16.58 15.90 21.06
C PHE A 14 15.18 15.72 20.44
N SER A 15 14.45 16.81 20.25
CA SER A 15 13.11 16.77 19.62
C SER A 15 13.13 16.74 18.09
N ALA A 16 14.28 17.05 17.46
CA ALA A 16 14.37 17.12 15.98
C ALA A 16 14.70 15.78 15.30
N ALA A 17 15.02 14.73 16.07
CA ALA A 17 15.44 13.44 15.51
C ALA A 17 14.30 12.40 15.40
N PHE A 18 13.11 12.67 15.94
CA PHE A 18 11.96 11.79 15.82
C PHE A 18 11.05 12.26 14.67
N SER A 19 11.22 11.67 13.49
CA SER A 19 10.25 11.83 12.42
C SER A 19 8.87 11.34 12.87
N THR A 20 7.90 12.22 12.90
CA THR A 20 6.41 12.11 12.93
C THR A 20 5.72 10.85 13.50
N ALA A 21 6.41 9.81 13.92
CA ALA A 21 5.84 8.78 14.77
C ALA A 21 5.48 9.38 16.13
N HIS A 22 4.29 9.15 16.65
CA HIS A 22 3.88 9.58 17.97
C HIS A 22 4.86 9.01 19.00
N ALA A 23 5.71 9.88 19.55
CA ALA A 23 6.71 9.47 20.53
C ALA A 23 6.09 9.45 21.92
N ALA A 24 6.14 8.32 22.58
CA ALA A 24 5.76 8.17 23.98
C ALA A 24 6.97 8.38 24.89
N THR A 25 6.69 8.72 26.14
CA THR A 25 7.72 8.96 27.14
C THR A 25 7.37 8.29 28.46
N ILE A 26 8.31 7.51 29.00
CA ILE A 26 8.25 6.96 30.35
C ILE A 26 9.23 7.75 31.23
N LYS A 27 8.75 8.25 32.37
CA LYS A 27 9.60 8.87 33.41
C LYS A 27 9.55 8.04 34.65
N GLN A 28 10.72 7.75 35.22
CA GLN A 28 10.86 7.01 36.47
C GLN A 28 11.98 7.57 37.32
N THR A 29 11.73 7.75 38.59
CA THR A 29 12.77 8.15 39.56
C THR A 29 13.33 6.91 40.20
N VAL A 30 14.63 6.71 40.10
CA VAL A 30 15.38 5.61 40.69
C VAL A 30 16.08 6.11 41.91
N ASP A 31 16.02 5.32 43.01
CA ASP A 31 16.71 5.62 44.28
C ASP A 31 16.41 7.06 44.81
N GLY A 32 15.22 7.57 44.51
CA GLY A 32 14.76 8.88 44.96
C GLY A 32 15.58 10.08 44.47
N SER A 33 16.64 9.88 43.70
CA SER A 33 17.60 10.92 43.32
C SER A 33 17.98 10.94 41.82
N VAL A 34 17.68 9.91 41.05
CA VAL A 34 17.99 9.85 39.64
C VAL A 34 16.71 9.74 38.81
N ASP A 35 16.48 10.71 37.98
CA ASP A 35 15.36 10.67 37.03
C ASP A 35 15.81 10.03 35.71
N VAL A 36 15.09 8.99 35.30
CA VAL A 36 15.27 8.31 34.05
C VAL A 36 14.07 8.65 33.15
N THR A 37 14.36 9.17 31.99
CA THR A 37 13.37 9.44 30.96
C THR A 37 13.67 8.55 29.73
N VAL A 38 12.70 7.75 29.30
CA VAL A 38 12.80 6.93 28.11
C VAL A 38 11.82 7.43 27.09
N THR A 39 12.31 7.76 25.89
CA THR A 39 11.49 8.21 24.76
C THR A 39 11.53 7.15 23.67
N TYR A 40 10.36 6.75 23.18
CA TYR A 40 10.24 5.64 22.24
C TYR A 40 9.03 5.86 21.32
N PRO A 41 9.00 5.25 20.11
CA PRO A 41 7.82 5.29 19.25
C PRO A 41 6.70 4.42 19.83
N GLU A 42 5.46 4.92 19.87
CA GLU A 42 4.30 4.14 20.33
C GLU A 42 4.04 2.91 19.44
N SER A 43 4.32 3.04 18.15
CA SER A 43 4.16 1.95 17.19
C SER A 43 5.26 1.95 16.15
N VAL A 44 5.57 0.76 15.63
CA VAL A 44 6.59 0.53 14.59
C VAL A 44 6.06 -0.47 13.57
N ILE A 45 6.39 -0.29 12.31
CA ILE A 45 6.06 -1.24 11.24
C ILE A 45 7.13 -2.35 11.18
N ALA A 46 6.69 -3.59 10.97
CA ALA A 46 7.58 -4.73 10.81
C ALA A 46 8.64 -4.49 9.70
N GLY A 47 9.89 -4.83 9.99
CA GLY A 47 11.04 -4.61 9.12
C GLY A 47 11.66 -3.22 9.20
N ARG A 48 11.15 -2.31 10.04
CA ARG A 48 11.68 -0.95 10.19
C ARG A 48 12.71 -0.84 11.31
N VAL A 49 13.59 0.12 11.12
CA VAL A 49 14.54 0.56 12.14
C VAL A 49 13.92 1.71 12.93
N PHE A 50 14.06 1.67 14.25
CA PHE A 50 13.60 2.73 15.15
C PHE A 50 14.60 2.95 16.27
N GLN A 51 14.47 4.06 16.97
CA GLN A 51 15.38 4.44 18.06
C GLN A 51 14.62 4.61 19.37
N VAL A 52 15.26 4.19 20.44
CA VAL A 52 14.82 4.43 21.82
C VAL A 52 15.84 5.35 22.49
N GLY A 53 15.37 6.51 22.95
CA GLY A 53 16.18 7.50 23.61
C GLY A 53 16.14 7.34 25.13
N PHE A 54 17.28 7.47 25.77
CA PHE A 54 17.45 7.44 27.23
C PHE A 54 18.06 8.74 27.69
N LEU A 55 17.47 9.33 28.70
CA LEU A 55 18.02 10.51 29.40
C LEU A 55 18.03 10.22 30.91
N VAL A 56 19.20 10.32 31.52
CA VAL A 56 19.39 10.17 32.94
C VAL A 56 19.78 11.51 33.51
N GLN A 57 19.15 11.93 34.59
CA GLN A 57 19.45 13.16 35.32
C GLN A 57 19.69 12.86 36.80
N ASN A 58 20.86 13.20 37.30
CA ASN A 58 21.20 13.05 38.70
C ASN A 58 20.76 14.29 39.49
N ASN A 59 19.63 14.22 40.15
CA ASN A 59 19.09 15.27 41.02
C ASN A 59 19.55 15.11 42.48
N GLY A 60 20.36 14.10 42.75
CA GLY A 60 20.92 13.83 44.08
C GLY A 60 22.08 14.74 44.47
N TRP A 61 22.53 14.55 45.67
CA TRP A 61 23.66 15.31 46.25
C TRP A 61 25.03 14.66 46.00
N GLU A 62 25.04 13.43 45.56
CA GLU A 62 26.22 12.60 45.35
C GLU A 62 26.39 12.25 43.86
N ASP A 63 27.65 12.05 43.46
CA ASP A 63 27.95 11.55 42.12
C ASP A 63 27.54 10.08 42.02
N LYS A 64 27.04 9.68 40.84
CA LYS A 64 26.73 8.31 40.52
C LYS A 64 27.80 7.77 39.60
N GLN A 65 28.11 6.48 39.76
CA GLN A 65 29.10 5.79 38.92
C GLN A 65 28.49 4.56 38.22
N ASP A 66 29.17 4.11 37.18
CA ASP A 66 28.86 2.91 36.44
C ASP A 66 27.37 2.84 36.05
N ILE A 67 26.85 3.96 35.57
CA ILE A 67 25.48 4.01 35.08
C ILE A 67 25.42 3.26 33.76
N ALA A 68 24.53 2.26 33.67
CA ALA A 68 24.33 1.51 32.46
C ALA A 68 22.85 1.22 32.23
N PHE A 69 22.47 1.22 30.95
CA PHE A 69 21.24 0.62 30.44
C PHE A 69 21.61 -0.59 29.61
N VAL A 70 20.98 -1.71 29.92
CA VAL A 70 21.04 -2.91 29.07
C VAL A 70 19.62 -3.17 28.61
N VAL A 71 19.37 -3.04 27.31
CA VAL A 71 18.04 -3.21 26.74
C VAL A 71 17.95 -4.56 26.06
N SER A 72 16.91 -5.31 26.39
CA SER A 72 16.65 -6.63 25.80
C SER A 72 15.20 -6.74 25.33
N ALA A 73 15.00 -7.44 24.21
CA ALA A 73 13.70 -7.90 23.79
C ALA A 73 13.49 -9.32 24.33
N PRO A 74 12.41 -9.60 25.09
CA PRO A 74 12.14 -10.95 25.61
C PRO A 74 11.85 -11.96 24.51
N ASP A 75 11.38 -11.49 23.37
CA ASP A 75 11.09 -12.25 22.18
C ASP A 75 11.98 -11.79 21.01
N SER A 76 11.92 -12.46 19.88
CA SER A 76 12.70 -12.13 18.68
C SER A 76 12.07 -10.99 17.85
N SER A 77 11.13 -10.22 18.41
CA SER A 77 10.41 -9.16 17.69
C SER A 77 11.30 -7.97 17.36
N PHE A 78 12.30 -7.69 18.22
CA PHE A 78 13.24 -6.59 18.02
C PHE A 78 14.68 -7.08 18.14
N ALA A 79 15.54 -6.60 17.25
CA ALA A 79 16.98 -6.87 17.27
C ALA A 79 17.76 -5.56 17.34
N SER A 80 18.89 -5.55 18.04
CA SER A 80 19.82 -4.42 18.09
C SER A 80 21.26 -4.91 17.97
N ASN A 81 22.10 -4.16 17.26
CA ASN A 81 23.54 -4.42 17.18
C ASN A 81 24.30 -3.94 18.42
N ASN A 82 23.76 -2.95 19.11
CA ASN A 82 24.30 -2.44 20.35
C ASN A 82 23.13 -2.14 21.29
N ASN A 83 22.98 -2.97 22.30
CA ASN A 83 21.88 -2.90 23.27
C ASN A 83 22.29 -2.28 24.61
N THR A 84 23.46 -1.68 24.68
CA THR A 84 24.01 -1.13 25.92
C THR A 84 24.37 0.34 25.76
N LEU A 85 23.97 1.14 26.73
CA LEU A 85 24.37 2.53 26.89
C LEU A 85 24.95 2.71 28.28
N SER A 86 26.16 3.26 28.39
CA SER A 86 26.83 3.43 29.70
C SER A 86 27.55 4.74 29.82
N VAL A 87 27.69 5.21 31.05
CA VAL A 87 28.50 6.36 31.44
C VAL A 87 29.19 6.05 32.76
N ASP A 88 30.51 6.26 32.82
CA ASP A 88 31.33 5.91 34.00
C ASP A 88 31.01 6.75 35.21
N ARG A 89 30.68 8.03 34.99
CA ARG A 89 30.38 8.98 36.10
C ARG A 89 29.36 10.02 35.67
N LEU A 90 28.36 10.23 36.52
CA LEU A 90 27.38 11.29 36.40
C LEU A 90 27.41 12.15 37.63
N SER A 91 27.96 13.36 37.50
CA SER A 91 28.11 14.30 38.59
C SER A 91 26.75 14.76 39.12
N LYS A 92 26.72 15.23 40.35
CA LYS A 92 25.57 15.92 40.95
C LYS A 92 25.04 17.00 40.03
N GLY A 93 23.74 16.98 39.76
CA GLY A 93 23.05 17.89 38.82
C GLY A 93 23.39 17.64 37.35
N GLY A 94 24.20 16.63 37.03
CA GLY A 94 24.54 16.26 35.66
C GLY A 94 23.44 15.46 34.98
N SER A 95 23.50 15.47 33.65
CA SER A 95 22.63 14.63 32.79
C SER A 95 23.44 13.92 31.74
N TYR A 96 22.98 12.72 31.34
CA TYR A 96 23.55 11.94 30.28
C TYR A 96 22.42 11.41 29.40
N GLY A 97 22.57 11.51 28.08
CA GLY A 97 21.59 11.02 27.12
C GLY A 97 22.24 10.24 25.98
N GLY A 98 21.52 9.28 25.48
CA GLY A 98 21.92 8.50 24.32
C GLY A 98 20.74 7.75 23.70
N THR A 99 20.98 7.16 22.55
CA THR A 99 19.96 6.39 21.80
C THR A 99 20.48 4.99 21.52
N ILE A 100 19.56 4.03 21.53
CA ILE A 100 19.78 2.66 21.07
C ILE A 100 18.89 2.41 19.87
N GLU A 101 19.46 1.89 18.81
CA GLU A 101 18.76 1.55 17.58
C GLU A 101 18.31 0.10 17.59
N PHE A 102 17.07 -0.13 17.19
CA PHE A 102 16.46 -1.43 17.06
C PHE A 102 15.87 -1.63 15.67
N THR A 103 15.87 -2.87 15.20
CA THR A 103 15.17 -3.29 13.99
C THR A 103 14.01 -4.19 14.37
N ALA A 104 12.80 -3.84 13.93
CA ALA A 104 11.62 -4.68 14.07
C ALA A 104 11.71 -5.87 13.10
N SER A 105 11.44 -7.09 13.59
CA SER A 105 11.47 -8.29 12.76
C SER A 105 10.30 -8.29 11.77
N LEU A 106 10.58 -8.67 10.50
CA LEU A 106 9.55 -8.82 9.46
C LEU A 106 8.51 -9.89 9.79
N ASN A 107 8.93 -10.92 10.51
CA ASN A 107 8.12 -12.12 10.79
C ASN A 107 7.50 -12.10 12.19
N ALA A 108 7.70 -11.05 12.98
CA ALA A 108 7.12 -10.96 14.30
C ALA A 108 5.60 -10.74 14.21
N GLN A 109 4.88 -11.29 15.16
CA GLN A 109 3.43 -11.14 15.24
C GLN A 109 3.08 -9.67 15.53
N THR A 110 2.01 -9.19 14.92
CA THR A 110 1.47 -7.86 15.23
C THR A 110 0.88 -7.82 16.64
N GLY A 111 1.04 -6.70 17.32
CA GLY A 111 0.57 -6.54 18.70
C GLY A 111 1.54 -5.76 19.56
N THR A 112 1.26 -5.69 20.85
CA THR A 112 2.13 -5.01 21.81
C THR A 112 3.26 -5.93 22.26
N HIS A 113 4.48 -5.51 22.00
CA HIS A 113 5.73 -6.14 22.45
C HIS A 113 6.44 -5.23 23.45
N TYR A 114 7.30 -5.83 24.26
CA TYR A 114 7.99 -5.09 25.30
C TYR A 114 9.49 -5.14 25.10
N LEU A 115 10.17 -4.00 25.19
CA LEU A 115 11.59 -3.95 25.46
C LEU A 115 11.79 -3.77 26.97
N ASN A 116 12.71 -4.54 27.54
CA ASN A 116 13.09 -4.42 28.93
C ASN A 116 14.41 -3.70 29.04
N ALA A 117 14.39 -2.47 29.55
CA ALA A 117 15.58 -1.69 29.84
C ALA A 117 15.97 -1.87 31.31
N LEU A 118 17.05 -2.58 31.54
CA LEU A 118 17.64 -2.73 32.86
C LEU A 118 18.58 -1.56 33.10
N TYR A 119 18.17 -0.63 33.96
CA TYR A 119 19.01 0.42 34.50
C TYR A 119 19.83 -0.12 35.66
N SER A 120 21.13 0.26 35.77
CA SER A 120 21.98 -0.01 36.90
C SER A 120 22.86 1.18 37.22
N GLN A 121 23.14 1.39 38.50
CA GLN A 121 24.08 2.40 39.02
C GLN A 121 24.80 1.88 40.26
N VAL A 122 25.98 2.40 40.51
CA VAL A 122 26.74 2.19 41.75
C VAL A 122 26.82 3.51 42.52
N LEU A 123 26.58 3.45 43.82
CA LEU A 123 26.81 4.56 44.74
C LEU A 123 28.24 4.51 45.24
N LEU A 124 28.98 5.60 45.13
CA LEU A 124 30.23 5.77 45.88
C LEU A 124 29.88 6.11 47.31
N SER A 125 30.02 5.14 48.18
CA SER A 125 30.05 5.44 49.61
C SER A 125 31.40 6.05 49.97
N ASN A 126 31.41 7.10 50.83
CA ASN A 126 32.63 7.75 51.32
C ASN A 126 33.57 6.80 52.08
N ASN A 127 33.22 5.53 52.23
CA ASN A 127 33.97 4.50 52.97
C ASN A 127 34.48 3.36 52.08
N GLU A 128 34.87 3.61 50.84
CA GLU A 128 35.60 2.69 49.94
C GLU A 128 35.01 1.25 49.76
N THR A 129 33.87 0.95 50.36
CA THR A 129 33.18 -0.33 50.12
C THR A 129 32.12 -0.11 49.03
N PRO A 130 32.25 -0.80 47.85
CA PRO A 130 31.22 -0.70 46.82
C PRO A 130 29.89 -1.20 47.36
N THR A 131 28.89 -0.33 47.38
CA THR A 131 27.51 -0.75 47.66
C THR A 131 27.00 -1.62 46.50
N PRO A 132 26.17 -2.63 46.76
CA PRO A 132 25.59 -3.41 45.66
C PRO A 132 24.88 -2.48 44.69
N PRO A 133 25.01 -2.73 43.35
CA PRO A 133 24.43 -1.86 42.35
C PRO A 133 22.90 -1.80 42.49
N THR A 134 22.37 -0.59 42.47
CA THR A 134 20.93 -0.36 42.38
C THR A 134 20.50 -0.75 40.97
N LYS A 135 19.49 -1.61 40.83
CA LYS A 135 18.95 -2.07 39.55
C LYS A 135 17.47 -1.76 39.47
N GLN A 136 17.05 -1.28 38.32
CA GLN A 136 15.66 -0.97 38.05
C GLN A 136 15.31 -1.45 36.65
N ASN A 137 14.22 -2.20 36.51
CA ASN A 137 13.70 -2.63 35.20
C ASN A 137 12.61 -1.66 34.73
N ILE A 138 12.71 -1.22 33.48
CA ILE A 138 11.76 -0.32 32.82
C ILE A 138 11.21 -1.08 31.61
N ALA A 139 9.92 -1.40 31.64
CA ALA A 139 9.23 -2.03 30.51
C ALA A 139 8.76 -0.95 29.53
N ILE A 140 9.16 -1.06 28.29
CA ILE A 140 8.84 -0.13 27.19
C ILE A 140 7.88 -0.82 26.23
N PRO A 141 6.58 -0.47 26.23
CA PRO A 141 5.61 -1.07 25.33
C PRO A 141 5.71 -0.45 23.95
N ILE A 142 5.82 -1.28 22.92
CA ILE A 142 5.85 -0.85 21.53
C ILE A 142 4.83 -1.69 20.74
N VAL A 143 3.95 -1.04 20.01
CA VAL A 143 2.97 -1.72 19.14
C VAL A 143 3.64 -2.03 17.81
N LEU A 144 3.82 -3.32 17.50
CA LEU A 144 4.31 -3.77 16.21
C LEU A 144 3.12 -3.89 15.25
N ARG A 145 3.19 -3.19 14.13
CA ARG A 145 2.21 -3.22 13.04
C ARG A 145 2.75 -4.01 11.86
N SER A 146 1.87 -4.66 11.11
CA SER A 146 2.22 -5.26 9.82
C SER A 146 2.65 -4.19 8.82
N GLN A 147 3.36 -4.61 7.77
CA GLN A 147 3.56 -3.72 6.63
C GLN A 147 2.19 -3.38 6.01
N PRO A 148 1.98 -2.10 5.62
CA PRO A 148 0.72 -1.71 4.99
C PRO A 148 0.50 -2.49 3.69
N VAL A 149 -0.69 -3.04 3.55
CA VAL A 149 -1.10 -3.77 2.34
C VAL A 149 -2.09 -2.91 1.57
N ILE A 150 -1.72 -2.58 0.33
CA ILE A 150 -2.63 -1.95 -0.61
C ILE A 150 -3.33 -3.04 -1.40
N GLN A 151 -4.66 -2.98 -1.40
CA GLN A 151 -5.49 -3.83 -2.23
C GLN A 151 -5.79 -3.11 -3.54
N LEU A 152 -5.41 -3.75 -4.65
CA LEU A 152 -5.73 -3.33 -6.01
C LEU A 152 -6.81 -4.24 -6.57
N HIS A 153 -8.02 -3.71 -6.72
CA HIS A 153 -9.10 -4.38 -7.41
C HIS A 153 -9.29 -3.77 -8.80
N THR A 154 -9.42 -4.60 -9.83
CA THR A 154 -9.60 -4.14 -11.21
C THR A 154 -10.82 -4.80 -11.80
N ILE A 155 -11.70 -3.99 -12.36
CA ILE A 155 -12.87 -4.46 -13.09
C ILE A 155 -12.58 -4.26 -14.58
N THR A 156 -12.43 -5.37 -15.27
CA THR A 156 -12.14 -5.41 -16.71
C THR A 156 -13.12 -6.36 -17.40
N PRO A 157 -13.41 -6.16 -18.68
CA PRO A 157 -14.16 -7.13 -19.45
C PRO A 157 -13.39 -8.45 -19.53
N THR A 158 -14.10 -9.56 -19.62
CA THR A 158 -13.51 -10.91 -19.76
C THR A 158 -12.72 -11.10 -21.05
N ALA A 159 -13.08 -10.36 -22.10
CA ALA A 159 -12.36 -10.30 -23.36
C ALA A 159 -12.53 -8.91 -23.98
N ILE A 160 -11.53 -8.47 -24.71
CA ILE A 160 -11.54 -7.25 -25.53
C ILE A 160 -11.44 -7.63 -27.00
N PHE A 161 -11.97 -6.77 -27.86
CA PHE A 161 -12.05 -7.03 -29.30
C PHE A 161 -11.33 -5.93 -30.07
N PRO A 162 -10.81 -6.22 -31.28
CA PRO A 162 -10.23 -5.21 -32.14
C PRO A 162 -11.21 -4.06 -32.46
N ASN A 163 -10.68 -2.87 -32.56
CA ASN A 163 -11.43 -1.66 -32.91
C ASN A 163 -12.68 -1.43 -32.03
N ALA A 164 -12.49 -1.59 -30.72
CA ALA A 164 -13.56 -1.43 -29.75
C ALA A 164 -13.06 -0.67 -28.52
N GLU A 165 -14.00 -0.11 -27.78
CA GLU A 165 -13.75 0.66 -26.55
C GLU A 165 -14.35 -0.09 -25.36
N PHE A 166 -13.58 -0.17 -24.27
CA PHE A 166 -13.96 -0.91 -23.07
C PHE A 166 -13.67 -0.10 -21.81
N PRO A 167 -14.51 -0.19 -20.78
CA PRO A 167 -14.21 0.39 -19.50
C PRO A 167 -13.08 -0.37 -18.79
N LEU A 168 -12.25 0.37 -18.07
CA LEU A 168 -11.26 -0.10 -17.13
C LEU A 168 -11.46 0.65 -15.83
N ASP A 169 -11.93 -0.04 -14.81
CA ASP A 169 -12.07 0.52 -13.49
C ASP A 169 -10.99 -0.05 -12.58
N VAL A 170 -10.30 0.85 -11.88
CA VAL A 170 -9.28 0.51 -10.89
C VAL A 170 -9.74 1.03 -9.55
N GLU A 171 -9.83 0.14 -8.58
CA GLU A 171 -10.13 0.48 -7.19
C GLU A 171 -8.91 0.17 -6.32
N ILE A 172 -8.53 1.15 -5.51
CA ILE A 172 -7.38 1.09 -4.62
C ILE A 172 -7.87 1.32 -3.20
N THR A 173 -7.54 0.41 -2.29
CA THR A 173 -7.90 0.53 -0.89
C THR A 173 -6.69 0.28 -0.01
N SER A 174 -6.46 1.15 0.97
CA SER A 174 -5.52 0.92 2.06
C SER A 174 -6.30 0.45 3.30
N ASN A 175 -6.00 -0.75 3.79
CA ASN A 175 -6.73 -1.29 4.94
C ASN A 175 -6.11 -0.92 6.29
N ASP A 176 -4.85 -0.53 6.31
CA ASP A 176 -4.07 -0.44 7.54
C ASP A 176 -3.80 1.00 7.97
N ILE A 177 -3.46 1.88 7.03
CA ILE A 177 -3.00 3.25 7.28
C ILE A 177 -3.56 4.23 6.24
N ASP A 178 -3.51 5.53 6.58
CA ASP A 178 -3.69 6.60 5.62
C ASP A 178 -2.44 6.72 4.74
N LEU A 179 -2.62 6.86 3.44
CA LEU A 179 -1.54 7.07 2.48
C LEU A 179 -1.46 8.54 2.10
N LYS A 180 -0.25 9.03 1.83
CA LYS A 180 0.00 10.39 1.31
C LYS A 180 0.67 10.31 -0.05
N ASP A 181 0.53 11.39 -0.82
CA ASP A 181 1.18 11.56 -2.13
C ASP A 181 1.00 10.32 -3.04
N VAL A 182 -0.27 9.86 -3.12
CA VAL A 182 -0.60 8.66 -3.89
C VAL A 182 -0.56 8.95 -5.38
N SER A 183 0.28 8.24 -6.11
CA SER A 183 0.36 8.30 -7.57
C SER A 183 0.02 6.94 -8.17
N VAL A 184 -0.93 6.92 -9.08
CA VAL A 184 -1.36 5.71 -9.78
C VAL A 184 -1.02 5.85 -11.25
N GLU A 185 -0.12 5.02 -11.73
CA GLU A 185 0.28 4.97 -13.13
C GLU A 185 -0.29 3.71 -13.79
N ILE A 186 -0.99 3.91 -14.90
CA ILE A 186 -1.59 2.86 -15.71
C ILE A 186 -0.75 2.72 -16.97
N ILE A 187 -0.10 1.57 -17.14
CA ILE A 187 0.81 1.28 -18.25
C ILE A 187 0.14 0.27 -19.19
N PRO A 188 -0.46 0.74 -20.29
CA PRO A 188 -1.06 -0.14 -21.26
C PRO A 188 -0.01 -0.86 -22.12
N PRO A 189 -0.28 -2.06 -22.64
CA PRO A 189 0.56 -2.69 -23.67
C PRO A 189 0.49 -1.91 -24.99
N ASN A 190 1.49 -2.11 -25.86
CA ASN A 190 1.66 -1.36 -27.10
C ASN A 190 0.48 -1.46 -28.08
N ASP A 191 -0.31 -2.55 -28.00
CA ASP A 191 -1.45 -2.79 -28.90
C ASP A 191 -2.76 -2.15 -28.44
N ILE A 192 -2.71 -1.37 -27.33
CA ILE A 192 -3.88 -0.70 -26.75
C ILE A 192 -3.60 0.80 -26.65
N THR A 193 -4.55 1.60 -27.10
CA THR A 193 -4.55 3.04 -26.85
C THR A 193 -5.39 3.32 -25.60
N PHE A 194 -4.79 4.01 -24.64
CA PHE A 194 -5.49 4.44 -23.43
C PHE A 194 -6.13 5.81 -23.65
N ARG A 195 -7.43 5.91 -23.33
CA ARG A 195 -8.16 7.20 -23.32
C ARG A 195 -8.35 7.65 -21.88
N GLY A 196 -7.74 8.76 -21.53
CA GLY A 196 -7.74 9.33 -20.20
C GLY A 196 -6.34 9.69 -19.74
N GLN A 197 -6.22 10.05 -18.48
CA GLN A 197 -4.91 10.25 -17.85
C GLN A 197 -4.32 8.89 -17.49
N SER A 198 -3.09 8.64 -17.91
CA SER A 198 -2.36 7.44 -17.51
C SER A 198 -1.76 7.57 -16.10
N ILE A 199 -1.65 8.78 -15.58
CA ILE A 199 -1.12 9.06 -14.24
C ILE A 199 -2.16 9.88 -13.48
N HIS A 200 -2.58 9.37 -12.32
CA HIS A 200 -3.48 10.02 -11.39
C HIS A 200 -2.76 10.30 -10.09
N THR A 201 -2.82 11.53 -9.59
CA THR A 201 -2.17 11.93 -8.34
C THR A 201 -3.18 12.45 -7.34
N TYR A 202 -3.06 11.99 -6.10
CA TYR A 202 -3.92 12.35 -4.98
C TYR A 202 -3.06 12.73 -3.79
N SER A 203 -3.45 13.77 -3.06
CA SER A 203 -2.72 14.20 -1.87
C SER A 203 -2.78 13.20 -0.72
N SER A 204 -3.87 12.46 -0.63
CA SER A 204 -4.05 11.40 0.39
C SER A 204 -5.12 10.40 -0.01
N LEU A 205 -5.00 9.18 0.54
CA LEU A 205 -6.03 8.15 0.52
C LEU A 205 -6.25 7.71 1.97
N GLN A 206 -7.46 7.90 2.48
CA GLN A 206 -7.78 7.54 3.85
C GLN A 206 -7.91 6.02 4.01
N LYS A 207 -7.60 5.55 5.20
CA LYS A 207 -7.77 4.15 5.58
C LYS A 207 -9.21 3.69 5.34
N ASN A 208 -9.37 2.52 4.70
CA ASN A 208 -10.64 1.88 4.34
C ASN A 208 -11.54 2.70 3.39
N GLU A 209 -11.05 3.79 2.81
CA GLU A 209 -11.76 4.53 1.78
C GLU A 209 -11.30 4.05 0.39
N PRO A 210 -12.20 3.57 -0.49
CA PRO A 210 -11.81 3.13 -1.81
C PRO A 210 -11.60 4.33 -2.73
N LEU A 211 -10.44 4.39 -3.37
CA LEU A 211 -10.15 5.30 -4.46
C LEU A 211 -10.52 4.63 -5.77
N GLN A 212 -11.48 5.22 -6.51
CA GLN A 212 -11.93 4.68 -7.80
C GLN A 212 -11.42 5.54 -8.95
N ILE A 213 -10.81 4.88 -9.94
CA ILE A 213 -10.33 5.47 -11.17
C ILE A 213 -11.08 4.82 -12.32
N HIS A 214 -11.84 5.64 -13.06
CA HIS A 214 -12.58 5.22 -14.24
C HIS A 214 -11.81 5.63 -15.49
N SER A 215 -11.51 4.68 -16.34
CA SER A 215 -10.75 4.88 -17.57
C SER A 215 -11.36 4.08 -18.72
N GLN A 216 -10.94 4.38 -19.93
CA GLN A 216 -11.35 3.66 -21.12
C GLN A 216 -10.13 3.20 -21.91
N ILE A 217 -10.16 1.98 -22.38
CA ILE A 217 -9.15 1.41 -23.26
C ILE A 217 -9.73 1.25 -24.67
N VAL A 218 -8.95 1.63 -25.66
CA VAL A 218 -9.31 1.51 -27.07
C VAL A 218 -8.32 0.57 -27.74
N THR A 219 -8.83 -0.50 -28.31
CA THR A 219 -8.00 -1.43 -29.06
C THR A 219 -7.74 -0.91 -30.47
N THR A 220 -6.52 -1.09 -30.96
CA THR A 220 -6.18 -0.72 -32.33
C THR A 220 -6.94 -1.56 -33.38
N PRO A 221 -7.24 -1.02 -34.57
CA PRO A 221 -7.79 -1.78 -35.65
C PRO A 221 -6.72 -2.73 -36.20
N ALA A 222 -6.70 -3.97 -35.74
CA ALA A 222 -5.80 -5.02 -36.20
C ALA A 222 -6.61 -6.23 -36.66
N ASP A 223 -6.17 -6.87 -37.74
CA ASP A 223 -6.72 -8.15 -38.15
C ASP A 223 -6.23 -9.26 -37.25
N ILE A 224 -6.88 -9.41 -36.10
CA ILE A 224 -6.54 -10.41 -35.10
C ILE A 224 -7.27 -11.71 -35.46
N THR A 225 -6.50 -12.73 -35.80
CA THR A 225 -7.01 -14.06 -36.13
C THR A 225 -6.90 -15.06 -34.99
N LYS A 226 -6.11 -14.72 -33.95
CA LYS A 226 -5.83 -15.56 -32.77
C LYS A 226 -6.02 -14.78 -31.50
N GLU A 227 -6.18 -15.49 -30.41
CA GLU A 227 -6.23 -14.92 -29.07
C GLU A 227 -4.83 -14.47 -28.61
N HIS A 228 -4.77 -13.27 -28.03
CA HIS A 228 -3.55 -12.68 -27.44
C HIS A 228 -3.84 -12.26 -26.00
N LYS A 229 -2.93 -12.62 -25.09
CA LYS A 229 -2.95 -12.12 -23.74
C LYS A 229 -2.06 -10.87 -23.66
N LEU A 230 -2.65 -9.75 -23.35
CA LEU A 230 -1.98 -8.47 -23.26
C LEU A 230 -1.75 -8.13 -21.79
N PRO A 231 -0.48 -8.02 -21.31
CA PRO A 231 -0.19 -7.62 -19.96
C PRO A 231 -0.46 -6.12 -19.81
N PHE A 232 -1.18 -5.77 -18.76
CA PHE A 232 -1.53 -4.42 -18.39
C PHE A 232 -1.02 -4.18 -16.98
N GLU A 233 -0.15 -3.22 -16.77
CA GLU A 233 0.46 -2.97 -15.48
C GLU A 233 -0.14 -1.73 -14.83
N ILE A 234 -0.45 -1.84 -13.54
CA ILE A 234 -0.90 -0.74 -12.69
C ILE A 234 0.13 -0.59 -11.59
N VAL A 235 0.77 0.57 -11.51
CA VAL A 235 1.79 0.90 -10.53
C VAL A 235 1.21 1.95 -9.58
N VAL A 236 1.26 1.68 -8.28
CA VAL A 236 0.84 2.60 -7.22
C VAL A 236 2.04 2.97 -6.39
N SER A 237 2.41 4.25 -6.39
CA SER A 237 3.43 4.82 -5.54
C SER A 237 2.77 5.69 -4.47
N TYR A 238 3.26 5.65 -3.24
CA TYR A 238 2.68 6.38 -2.12
C TYR A 238 3.70 6.60 -1.01
N THR A 239 3.43 7.57 -0.15
CA THR A 239 4.16 7.78 1.10
C THR A 239 3.35 7.19 2.25
N ASP A 240 3.97 6.32 3.05
CA ASP A 240 3.34 5.73 4.23
C ASP A 240 3.25 6.72 5.41
N ASP A 241 2.66 6.30 6.54
CA ASP A 241 2.50 7.11 7.75
C ASP A 241 3.84 7.40 8.47
N GLU A 242 4.92 6.70 8.13
CA GLU A 242 6.29 6.95 8.60
C GLU A 242 7.08 7.86 7.64
N GLY A 243 6.46 8.33 6.55
CA GLY A 243 7.09 9.23 5.58
C GLY A 243 8.01 8.53 4.57
N MET A 244 7.87 7.20 4.39
CA MET A 244 8.67 6.44 3.45
C MET A 244 7.90 6.22 2.15
N GLU A 245 8.57 6.46 1.02
CA GLU A 245 8.03 6.15 -0.30
C GLU A 245 7.99 4.64 -0.53
N LYS A 246 6.87 4.16 -1.03
CA LYS A 246 6.58 2.78 -1.37
C LYS A 246 5.97 2.68 -2.75
N THR A 247 6.25 1.57 -3.42
CA THR A 247 5.66 1.27 -4.73
C THR A 247 5.12 -0.15 -4.72
N THR A 248 3.91 -0.31 -5.24
CA THR A 248 3.26 -1.61 -5.43
C THR A 248 2.77 -1.68 -6.87
N SER A 249 3.00 -2.79 -7.55
CA SER A 249 2.48 -3.00 -8.89
C SER A 249 1.61 -4.25 -8.98
N LYS A 250 0.66 -4.23 -9.92
CA LYS A 250 -0.19 -5.37 -10.27
C LYS A 250 -0.30 -5.47 -11.78
N THR A 251 0.06 -6.63 -12.29
CA THR A 251 -0.15 -6.95 -13.71
C THR A 251 -1.45 -7.71 -13.88
N ILE A 252 -2.33 -7.21 -14.75
CA ILE A 252 -3.54 -7.89 -15.20
C ILE A 252 -3.37 -8.34 -16.65
N SER A 253 -4.00 -9.44 -17.02
CA SER A 253 -3.93 -9.98 -18.39
C SER A 253 -5.27 -9.76 -19.06
N LEU A 254 -5.31 -8.90 -20.08
CA LEU A 254 -6.48 -8.71 -20.93
C LEU A 254 -6.45 -9.70 -22.10
N LEU A 255 -7.55 -10.37 -22.35
CA LEU A 255 -7.67 -11.31 -23.47
C LEU A 255 -8.20 -10.57 -24.71
N LEU A 256 -7.30 -10.28 -25.66
CA LEU A 256 -7.67 -9.74 -26.95
C LEU A 256 -7.94 -10.89 -27.93
N ARG A 257 -9.15 -10.98 -28.48
CA ARG A 257 -9.53 -12.02 -29.42
C ARG A 257 -10.45 -11.50 -30.52
N PRO A 258 -10.55 -12.19 -31.67
CA PRO A 258 -11.56 -11.87 -32.65
C PRO A 258 -12.98 -12.10 -32.08
N ARG A 259 -13.94 -11.33 -32.56
CA ARG A 259 -15.35 -11.53 -32.21
C ARG A 259 -15.86 -12.81 -32.80
N THR A 260 -16.65 -13.56 -32.05
CA THR A 260 -17.43 -14.67 -32.58
C THR A 260 -18.57 -14.16 -33.45
N PHE A 261 -19.11 -15.02 -34.30
CA PHE A 261 -20.26 -14.65 -35.16
C PHE A 261 -21.44 -14.12 -34.33
N MET A 262 -21.72 -14.72 -33.20
CA MET A 262 -22.79 -14.26 -32.30
C MET A 262 -22.52 -12.86 -31.74
N GLU A 263 -21.31 -12.57 -31.34
CA GLU A 263 -20.90 -11.24 -30.80
C GLU A 263 -20.90 -10.16 -31.90
N ILE A 264 -20.55 -10.55 -33.17
CA ILE A 264 -20.66 -9.63 -34.31
C ILE A 264 -22.13 -9.25 -34.54
N THR A 265 -23.02 -10.21 -34.41
CA THR A 265 -24.44 -10.01 -34.73
C THR A 265 -25.22 -9.38 -33.56
N SER A 266 -24.80 -9.60 -32.28
CA SER A 266 -25.50 -9.07 -31.12
C SER A 266 -25.01 -7.69 -30.69
N ASP A 267 -23.68 -7.51 -30.61
CA ASP A 267 -23.11 -6.33 -29.93
C ASP A 267 -22.30 -5.40 -30.84
N GLY A 268 -21.66 -5.96 -31.88
CA GLY A 268 -20.68 -5.22 -32.67
C GLY A 268 -21.15 -4.76 -34.04
N GLY A 269 -22.22 -5.29 -34.58
CA GLY A 269 -22.54 -5.10 -36.00
C GLY A 269 -21.46 -5.65 -36.93
N ILE A 270 -21.63 -5.46 -38.24
CA ILE A 270 -20.72 -5.95 -39.28
C ILE A 270 -20.26 -4.79 -40.16
N TRP A 271 -18.94 -4.70 -40.40
CA TRP A 271 -18.38 -3.83 -41.43
C TRP A 271 -18.36 -4.58 -42.77
N LEU A 272 -19.09 -4.07 -43.76
CA LEU A 272 -19.06 -4.53 -45.15
C LEU A 272 -18.43 -3.45 -46.03
N GLY A 273 -17.13 -3.49 -46.19
CA GLY A 273 -16.38 -2.45 -46.90
C GLY A 273 -16.48 -1.10 -46.17
N GLY A 274 -17.15 -0.11 -46.77
CA GLY A 274 -17.40 1.22 -46.16
C GLY A 274 -18.69 1.34 -45.34
N PHE A 275 -19.45 0.24 -45.18
CA PHE A 275 -20.74 0.27 -44.46
C PHE A 275 -20.68 -0.47 -43.13
N PHE A 276 -21.16 0.19 -42.09
CA PHE A 276 -21.38 -0.43 -40.78
C PHE A 276 -22.86 -0.87 -40.68
N LEU A 277 -23.08 -2.17 -40.49
CA LEU A 277 -24.39 -2.75 -40.19
C LEU A 277 -24.55 -2.90 -38.68
N ALA A 278 -25.46 -2.15 -38.07
CA ALA A 278 -25.80 -2.27 -36.65
C ALA A 278 -26.31 -3.71 -36.32
N PRO A 279 -26.16 -4.19 -35.07
CA PRO A 279 -26.44 -5.60 -34.71
C PRO A 279 -27.82 -6.08 -35.11
N TYR A 280 -28.87 -5.33 -34.83
CA TYR A 280 -30.25 -5.64 -35.16
C TYR A 280 -30.51 -5.62 -36.68
N VAL A 281 -29.82 -4.77 -37.44
CA VAL A 281 -29.90 -4.71 -38.90
C VAL A 281 -29.16 -5.90 -39.51
N SER A 282 -28.04 -6.30 -38.93
CA SER A 282 -27.25 -7.47 -39.39
C SER A 282 -28.06 -8.77 -39.32
N ILE A 283 -28.75 -9.03 -38.20
CA ILE A 283 -29.62 -10.20 -38.02
C ILE A 283 -30.77 -10.15 -39.01
N GLY A 284 -31.43 -9.00 -39.15
CA GLY A 284 -32.54 -8.81 -40.09
C GLY A 284 -32.13 -9.03 -41.53
N THR A 285 -30.95 -8.58 -41.98
CA THR A 285 -30.44 -8.78 -43.32
C THR A 285 -29.96 -10.19 -43.60
N ILE A 286 -29.24 -10.81 -42.70
CA ILE A 286 -28.67 -12.17 -42.88
C ILE A 286 -29.76 -13.23 -42.91
N VAL A 287 -30.80 -13.10 -42.10
CA VAL A 287 -31.90 -14.08 -42.01
C VAL A 287 -33.11 -13.63 -42.80
N GLY A 288 -33.47 -12.38 -42.76
CA GLY A 288 -34.69 -11.86 -43.37
C GLY A 288 -34.69 -11.86 -44.91
N ILE A 289 -33.55 -11.49 -45.52
CA ILE A 289 -33.47 -11.45 -47.00
C ILE A 289 -33.56 -12.86 -47.60
N PRO A 290 -32.78 -13.87 -47.16
CA PRO A 290 -32.93 -15.25 -47.68
C PRO A 290 -34.31 -15.86 -47.40
N ALA A 291 -34.87 -15.66 -46.19
CA ALA A 291 -36.19 -16.13 -45.83
C ALA A 291 -37.29 -15.47 -46.68
N GLY A 292 -37.20 -14.17 -46.89
CA GLY A 292 -38.12 -13.43 -47.73
C GLY A 292 -38.05 -13.84 -49.21
N THR A 293 -36.86 -14.09 -49.75
CA THR A 293 -36.68 -14.60 -51.10
C THR A 293 -37.25 -16.02 -51.27
N LEU A 294 -36.98 -16.91 -50.34
CA LEU A 294 -37.56 -18.27 -50.35
C LEU A 294 -39.10 -18.24 -50.27
N PHE A 295 -39.64 -17.41 -49.40
CA PHE A 295 -41.09 -17.22 -49.27
C PHE A 295 -41.70 -16.68 -50.58
N SER A 296 -41.09 -15.68 -51.19
CA SER A 296 -41.51 -15.11 -52.47
C SER A 296 -41.54 -16.19 -53.62
N ILE A 297 -40.50 -17.01 -53.69
CA ILE A 297 -40.43 -18.10 -54.66
C ILE A 297 -41.53 -19.14 -54.43
N LEU A 298 -41.80 -19.49 -53.16
CA LEU A 298 -42.86 -20.42 -52.80
C LEU A 298 -44.25 -19.88 -53.18
N VAL A 299 -44.54 -18.67 -52.83
CA VAL A 299 -45.81 -17.98 -53.19
C VAL A 299 -45.96 -17.90 -54.67
N HIS A 300 -44.93 -17.57 -55.44
CA HIS A 300 -44.96 -17.49 -56.89
C HIS A 300 -45.23 -18.86 -57.51
N ARG A 301 -44.64 -19.94 -56.98
CA ARG A 301 -44.92 -21.31 -57.43
C ARG A 301 -46.35 -21.73 -57.13
N ILE A 302 -46.94 -21.39 -56.03
CA ILE A 302 -48.33 -21.72 -55.65
C ILE A 302 -49.30 -20.98 -56.57
N ILE A 303 -49.09 -19.70 -56.82
CA ILE A 303 -49.93 -18.90 -57.70
C ILE A 303 -49.87 -19.44 -59.13
N LYS A 304 -48.67 -19.80 -59.65
CA LYS A 304 -48.49 -20.38 -60.96
C LYS A 304 -49.21 -21.74 -61.13
N LYS A 305 -49.15 -22.59 -60.09
CA LYS A 305 -49.90 -23.86 -60.07
C LYS A 305 -51.42 -23.67 -60.09
N LYS A 306 -51.93 -22.66 -59.35
CA LYS A 306 -53.37 -22.34 -59.34
C LYS A 306 -53.85 -21.86 -60.74
N ASN A 307 -53.08 -21.02 -61.39
CA ASN A 307 -53.40 -20.47 -62.68
C ASN A 307 -53.34 -21.52 -63.79
N THR A 308 -52.45 -22.52 -63.70
CA THR A 308 -52.35 -23.61 -64.66
C THR A 308 -53.50 -24.58 -64.47
N LYS A 309 -54.00 -24.84 -63.28
CA LYS A 309 -55.21 -25.63 -63.02
C LYS A 309 -56.48 -24.97 -63.53
N LYS A 310 -56.62 -23.65 -63.47
CA LYS A 310 -57.79 -22.92 -63.99
C LYS A 310 -57.84 -22.93 -65.55
N LYS A 311 -56.68 -22.99 -66.21
CA LYS A 311 -56.63 -23.09 -67.68
C LYS A 311 -56.95 -24.52 -68.24
N LYS A 312 -56.85 -25.58 -67.40
CA LYS A 312 -57.15 -26.94 -67.77
C LYS A 312 -58.63 -27.31 -67.64
N ASN A 313 -59.39 -26.50 -66.90
CA ASN A 313 -60.84 -26.72 -66.63
C ASN A 313 -61.74 -25.72 -67.36
N LYS A 314 -61.25 -25.06 -68.40
CA LYS A 314 -61.98 -24.36 -69.42
C LYS A 314 -61.71 -25.10 -70.75
#